data_745621e9ddc820ddf4e114dca6930bd5
#
_entry.id   745621e9ddc820ddf4e114dca6930bd5
#
_cell.length_a   1.000
_cell.length_b   1.000
_cell.length_c   1.000
_cell.angle_alpha   90.00
_cell.angle_beta   90.00
_cell.angle_gamma   90.00
#
_symmetry.space_group_name_H-M   'P 1'
#
loop_
_entity.id
_entity.type
_entity.pdbx_description
1 polymer ?
#
loop_
_entity_poly.entity_id
_entity_poly.type
_entity_poly.pdbx_seq_one_letter_code
_entity_poly.pdbx_strand_id
1 'polypeptide(L)'
;ASLVPASNGIGVYYLFGDETTHDEGFNMQQVPLHQQMSYLKLASAMGNAYSVHTGEALPAALKRGAGTVFAPARAAPFYLFLPMNVQCRMMPGFNLDEFPRVPAFTRTAPVDDAPYEEAVRMLSAAAKVVVKTGNGARGVETALLSEFLDRTDAGYVHGPSAVGIIPGSNPRNMTVGGSKGSICGNVVMAEAELVVTIGARSVCQWDSSGTAWKNARSIIAINADPLDATHYNRTLPLVGDASAVLERLVAALRKAGVDKGSMHRSAPTPWFKQ
;
A
#
# COMPACT_ATOMS: atom_id res chain seq x y z
N ALA A 1 -9.19 -8.74 14.53
CA ALA A 1 -9.00 -7.32 14.14
C ALA A 1 -7.54 -7.03 13.75
N SER A 2 -6.55 -7.54 14.47
CA SER A 2 -5.13 -7.20 14.26
C SER A 2 -4.51 -7.72 12.94
N LEU A 3 -5.06 -8.75 12.33
CA LEU A 3 -4.59 -9.22 11.01
C LEU A 3 -4.95 -8.27 9.86
N VAL A 4 -5.99 -7.45 10.00
CA VAL A 4 -6.41 -6.53 8.94
C VAL A 4 -5.36 -5.45 8.66
N PRO A 5 -4.80 -4.75 9.65
CA PRO A 5 -3.69 -3.84 9.42
C PRO A 5 -2.46 -4.52 8.81
N ALA A 6 -2.08 -5.70 9.31
CA ALA A 6 -0.95 -6.46 8.77
C ALA A 6 -1.15 -6.79 7.28
N SER A 7 -2.33 -7.30 6.93
CA SER A 7 -2.64 -7.64 5.55
C SER A 7 -2.82 -6.42 4.64
N ASN A 8 -3.12 -5.24 5.17
CA ASN A 8 -3.31 -4.02 4.38
C ASN A 8 -2.11 -3.06 4.39
N GLY A 9 -0.98 -3.45 5.02
CA GLY A 9 0.19 -2.58 5.11
C GLY A 9 -0.06 -1.30 5.91
N ILE A 10 -0.86 -1.40 6.98
CA ILE A 10 -1.21 -0.27 7.85
C ILE A 10 -0.43 -0.40 9.15
N GLY A 11 0.36 0.61 9.46
CA GLY A 11 1.10 0.68 10.72
C GLY A 11 0.20 1.03 11.88
N VAL A 12 0.23 0.22 12.92
CA VAL A 12 -0.55 0.43 14.15
C VAL A 12 0.28 -0.01 15.36
N TYR A 13 0.34 0.80 16.39
CA TYR A 13 0.76 0.34 17.70
C TYR A 13 -0.45 -0.24 18.44
N TYR A 14 -0.36 -1.52 18.79
CA TYR A 14 -1.29 -2.17 19.71
C TYR A 14 -0.68 -2.19 21.12
N LEU A 15 -1.38 -1.58 22.06
CA LEU A 15 -0.98 -1.55 23.46
C LEU A 15 -1.84 -2.54 24.23
N PHE A 16 -1.23 -3.57 24.77
CA PHE A 16 -1.90 -4.57 25.59
C PHE A 16 -1.42 -4.46 27.03
N GLY A 17 -2.36 -4.46 28.00
CA GLY A 17 -2.04 -4.81 29.36
C GLY A 17 -1.60 -6.27 29.40
N ASP A 18 -0.63 -6.59 30.22
CA ASP A 18 -0.11 -7.94 30.39
C ASP A 18 -0.07 -8.31 31.89
N GLU A 19 0.18 -9.58 32.15
CA GLU A 19 0.30 -10.10 33.51
C GLU A 19 1.44 -9.42 34.27
N THR A 20 1.39 -9.51 35.59
CA THR A 20 2.50 -9.08 36.42
C THR A 20 3.71 -9.98 36.20
N THR A 21 4.91 -9.38 36.18
CA THR A 21 6.17 -10.15 36.13
C THR A 21 6.59 -10.74 37.45
N HIS A 22 5.83 -10.50 38.54
CA HIS A 22 6.14 -10.97 39.89
C HIS A 22 5.45 -12.31 40.23
N ASP A 23 4.23 -12.51 39.74
CA ASP A 23 3.40 -13.69 40.08
C ASP A 23 2.46 -13.94 38.90
N GLU A 24 3.04 -14.40 37.82
CA GLU A 24 2.33 -14.61 36.57
C GLU A 24 1.33 -15.76 36.67
N GLY A 25 0.10 -15.51 36.27
CA GLY A 25 -0.90 -16.53 35.99
C GLY A 25 -2.09 -16.55 36.94
N PHE A 26 -1.91 -16.54 38.25
CA PHE A 26 -3.03 -16.78 39.18
C PHE A 26 -3.87 -15.53 39.50
N ASN A 27 -3.34 -14.35 39.27
CA ASN A 27 -4.01 -13.09 39.57
C ASN A 27 -4.74 -12.48 38.35
N MET A 28 -4.76 -13.19 37.25
CA MET A 28 -5.36 -12.70 36.00
C MET A 28 -6.88 -12.88 36.00
N GLN A 29 -7.56 -11.91 35.42
CA GLN A 29 -8.99 -11.99 35.14
C GLN A 29 -9.31 -13.06 34.09
N GLN A 30 -8.41 -13.30 33.16
CA GLN A 30 -8.51 -14.35 32.15
C GLN A 30 -7.98 -15.68 32.73
N VAL A 31 -8.40 -16.78 32.11
CA VAL A 31 -7.93 -18.10 32.50
C VAL A 31 -6.42 -18.21 32.34
N PRO A 32 -5.66 -18.55 33.36
CA PRO A 32 -4.21 -18.68 33.26
C PRO A 32 -3.84 -19.82 32.33
N LEU A 33 -2.83 -19.58 31.48
CA LEU A 33 -2.25 -20.59 30.61
C LEU A 33 -1.00 -21.17 31.27
N HIS A 34 -0.76 -22.47 31.07
CA HIS A 34 0.44 -23.12 31.63
C HIS A 34 1.75 -22.60 31.00
N GLN A 35 1.64 -22.03 29.81
CA GLN A 35 2.81 -21.48 29.11
C GLN A 35 2.97 -20.01 29.43
N GLN A 36 4.09 -19.66 30.01
CA GLN A 36 4.50 -18.29 30.25
C GLN A 36 4.61 -17.49 28.93
N MET A 37 4.22 -16.21 28.94
CA MET A 37 4.26 -15.29 27.80
C MET A 37 3.41 -15.76 26.60
N SER A 38 2.31 -16.47 26.84
CA SER A 38 1.46 -17.00 25.77
C SER A 38 0.89 -15.92 24.88
N TYR A 39 0.46 -14.79 25.43
CA TYR A 39 -0.10 -13.67 24.65
C TYR A 39 0.96 -12.99 23.77
N LEU A 40 2.19 -12.83 24.28
CA LEU A 40 3.31 -12.34 23.49
C LEU A 40 3.63 -13.27 22.31
N LYS A 41 3.60 -14.58 22.54
CA LYS A 41 3.79 -15.59 21.47
C LYS A 41 2.71 -15.51 20.40
N LEU A 42 1.44 -15.38 20.80
CA LEU A 42 0.31 -15.22 19.88
C LEU A 42 0.44 -13.94 19.04
N ALA A 43 0.77 -12.83 19.66
CA ALA A 43 0.99 -11.58 18.95
C ALA A 43 2.20 -11.64 18.01
N SER A 44 3.29 -12.29 18.45
CA SER A 44 4.49 -12.49 17.63
C SER A 44 4.24 -13.33 16.37
N ALA A 45 3.24 -14.21 16.40
CA ALA A 45 2.80 -14.94 15.20
C ALA A 45 2.08 -14.05 14.17
N MET A 46 1.57 -12.88 14.58
CA MET A 46 0.84 -11.94 13.74
C MET A 46 1.69 -10.74 13.29
N GLY A 47 2.83 -10.51 13.93
CA GLY A 47 3.71 -9.37 13.66
C GLY A 47 4.77 -9.17 14.73
N ASN A 48 5.47 -8.04 14.67
CA ASN A 48 6.49 -7.72 15.66
C ASN A 48 5.87 -7.39 17.01
N ALA A 49 6.34 -8.05 18.07
CA ALA A 49 5.86 -7.87 19.43
C ALA A 49 7.02 -7.63 20.42
N TYR A 50 6.75 -6.89 21.49
CA TYR A 50 7.72 -6.58 22.52
C TYR A 50 7.03 -6.42 23.87
N SER A 51 7.57 -7.06 24.91
CA SER A 51 7.11 -6.87 26.28
C SER A 51 8.03 -5.87 27.01
N VAL A 52 7.44 -4.84 27.60
CA VAL A 52 8.15 -3.77 28.30
C VAL A 52 8.33 -4.20 29.77
N HIS A 53 9.49 -4.74 30.10
CA HIS A 53 9.77 -5.25 31.45
C HIS A 53 10.13 -4.15 32.46
N THR A 54 10.60 -3.00 32.00
CA THR A 54 10.89 -1.82 32.83
C THR A 54 10.43 -0.55 32.15
N GLY A 55 10.12 0.51 32.91
CA GLY A 55 9.72 1.80 32.32
C GLY A 55 10.80 2.39 31.41
N GLU A 56 12.06 2.22 31.79
CA GLU A 56 13.22 2.72 31.03
C GLU A 56 13.37 2.05 29.65
N ALA A 57 12.79 0.87 29.45
CA ALA A 57 12.79 0.20 28.16
C ALA A 57 11.78 0.77 27.15
N LEU A 58 10.83 1.60 27.61
CA LEU A 58 9.75 2.12 26.76
C LEU A 58 10.25 2.93 25.55
N PRO A 59 11.21 3.87 25.66
CA PRO A 59 11.73 4.59 24.50
C PRO A 59 12.35 3.68 23.44
N ALA A 60 13.09 2.66 23.88
CA ALA A 60 13.71 1.68 22.97
C ALA A 60 12.66 0.78 22.30
N ALA A 61 11.60 0.38 23.03
CA ALA A 61 10.48 -0.38 22.49
C ALA A 61 9.71 0.40 21.43
N LEU A 62 9.42 1.68 21.67
CA LEU A 62 8.79 2.57 20.71
C LEU A 62 9.66 2.80 19.48
N LYS A 63 10.98 2.94 19.64
CA LYS A 63 11.91 3.07 18.52
C LYS A 63 11.94 1.82 17.64
N ARG A 64 11.90 0.64 18.24
CA ARG A 64 11.76 -0.64 17.49
C ARG A 64 10.44 -0.68 16.72
N GLY A 65 9.35 -0.28 17.38
CA GLY A 65 8.03 -0.21 16.77
C GLY A 65 7.96 0.80 15.63
N ALA A 66 8.63 1.93 15.74
CA ALA A 66 8.64 2.96 14.71
C ALA A 66 9.15 2.44 13.35
N GLY A 67 10.18 1.60 13.35
CA GLY A 67 10.69 0.96 12.14
C GLY A 67 9.70 -0.02 11.48
N THR A 68 8.73 -0.53 12.23
CA THR A 68 7.65 -1.39 11.70
C THR A 68 6.43 -0.58 11.29
N VAL A 69 5.96 0.28 12.19
CA VAL A 69 4.70 1.03 12.02
C VAL A 69 4.80 2.08 10.91
N PHE A 70 5.97 2.70 10.76
CA PHE A 70 6.21 3.75 9.76
C PHE A 70 7.07 3.26 8.58
N ALA A 71 7.21 1.94 8.40
CA ALA A 71 7.95 1.39 7.25
C ALA A 71 7.34 1.87 5.92
N PRO A 72 8.11 2.51 5.02
CA PRO A 72 7.54 3.15 3.83
C PRO A 72 7.00 2.16 2.80
N ALA A 73 7.62 0.98 2.70
CA ALA A 73 7.21 -0.03 1.72
C ALA A 73 6.12 -0.96 2.25
N ARG A 74 6.24 -1.37 3.51
CA ARG A 74 5.32 -2.31 4.14
C ARG A 74 5.16 -2.00 5.62
N ALA A 75 4.35 -1.01 5.94
CA ALA A 75 3.95 -0.75 7.32
C ALA A 75 3.16 -1.95 7.89
N ALA A 76 3.33 -2.21 9.17
CA ALA A 76 2.72 -3.34 9.84
C ALA A 76 2.40 -3.01 11.31
N PRO A 77 1.51 -3.77 11.95
CA PRO A 77 1.25 -3.63 13.37
C PRO A 77 2.49 -3.98 14.21
N PHE A 78 2.64 -3.26 15.32
CA PHE A 78 3.59 -3.53 16.36
C PHE A 78 2.87 -3.66 17.70
N TYR A 79 3.12 -4.76 18.40
CA TYR A 79 2.42 -5.11 19.62
C TYR A 79 3.29 -4.82 20.84
N LEU A 80 2.84 -3.93 21.72
CA LEU A 80 3.48 -3.64 23.00
C LEU A 80 2.68 -4.25 24.13
N PHE A 81 3.34 -5.09 24.90
CA PHE A 81 2.81 -5.67 26.12
C PHE A 81 3.36 -4.90 27.31
N LEU A 82 2.45 -4.42 28.14
CA LEU A 82 2.72 -3.59 29.31
C LEU A 82 2.33 -4.36 30.57
N PRO A 83 3.27 -5.05 31.24
CA PRO A 83 2.98 -5.76 32.49
C PRO A 83 2.40 -4.84 33.55
N MET A 84 1.41 -5.33 34.29
CA MET A 84 0.61 -4.54 35.25
C MET A 84 1.47 -3.82 36.25
N ASN A 85 2.49 -4.50 36.80
CA ASN A 85 3.43 -3.93 37.77
C ASN A 85 4.40 -2.89 37.14
N VAL A 86 4.57 -2.89 35.84
CA VAL A 86 5.39 -1.90 35.12
C VAL A 86 4.60 -0.64 34.81
N GLN A 87 3.30 -0.76 34.49
CA GLN A 87 2.44 0.38 34.17
C GLN A 87 2.36 1.41 35.30
N CYS A 88 2.45 0.96 36.55
CA CYS A 88 2.35 1.81 37.76
C CYS A 88 3.69 2.42 38.17
N ARG A 89 4.80 2.12 37.50
CA ARG A 89 6.12 2.58 37.92
C ARG A 89 6.31 4.06 37.65
N MET A 90 6.80 4.75 38.68
CA MET A 90 7.29 6.11 38.53
C MET A 90 8.58 6.08 37.72
N MET A 91 8.70 7.00 36.77
CA MET A 91 9.90 7.18 35.94
C MET A 91 10.57 8.52 36.31
N PRO A 92 11.51 8.53 37.26
CA PRO A 92 12.26 9.74 37.60
C PRO A 92 13.06 10.23 36.39
N GLY A 93 13.04 11.53 36.13
CA GLY A 93 13.74 12.09 34.97
C GLY A 93 13.08 11.83 33.61
N PHE A 94 11.80 11.42 33.60
CA PHE A 94 11.05 11.22 32.36
C PHE A 94 11.03 12.50 31.52
N ASN A 95 11.50 12.39 30.27
CA ASN A 95 11.54 13.48 29.32
C ASN A 95 10.90 13.06 27.98
N LEU A 96 9.80 13.69 27.61
CA LEU A 96 9.11 13.41 26.33
C LEU A 96 9.96 13.72 25.11
N ASP A 97 10.88 14.65 25.19
CA ASP A 97 11.75 15.03 24.06
C ASP A 97 12.76 13.93 23.67
N GLU A 98 12.99 12.98 24.58
CA GLU A 98 13.85 11.82 24.34
C GLU A 98 13.12 10.67 23.62
N PHE A 99 11.79 10.78 23.50
CA PHE A 99 11.02 9.76 22.80
C PHE A 99 11.26 9.78 21.30
N PRO A 100 11.22 8.63 20.64
CA PRO A 100 11.46 8.54 19.20
C PRO A 100 10.39 9.33 18.45
N ARG A 101 10.82 10.17 17.53
CA ARG A 101 9.95 10.85 16.59
C ARG A 101 9.60 9.92 15.43
N VAL A 102 8.54 10.25 14.70
CA VAL A 102 8.21 9.58 13.44
C VAL A 102 9.40 9.72 12.49
N PRO A 103 9.96 8.62 11.98
CA PRO A 103 11.06 8.68 11.04
C PRO A 103 10.71 9.47 9.79
N ALA A 104 11.62 10.32 9.33
CA ALA A 104 11.52 10.95 8.02
C ALA A 104 12.04 9.98 6.96
N PHE A 105 11.22 9.66 5.98
CA PHE A 105 11.61 8.82 4.86
C PHE A 105 11.75 9.64 3.58
N THR A 106 12.82 9.37 2.84
CA THR A 106 13.00 9.93 1.50
C THR A 106 12.19 9.14 0.49
N ARG A 107 11.50 9.83 -0.41
CA ARG A 107 10.82 9.19 -1.54
C ARG A 107 11.87 8.55 -2.46
N THR A 108 11.61 7.32 -2.89
CA THR A 108 12.52 6.54 -3.75
C THR A 108 11.90 6.31 -5.12
N ALA A 109 12.74 6.23 -6.16
CA ALA A 109 12.32 5.85 -7.50
C ALA A 109 13.52 5.18 -8.20
N PRO A 110 13.31 4.34 -9.23
CA PRO A 110 14.41 3.83 -10.03
C PRO A 110 15.27 4.95 -10.58
N VAL A 111 16.59 4.84 -10.44
CA VAL A 111 17.53 5.88 -10.87
C VAL A 111 17.73 5.84 -12.39
N ASP A 112 17.77 4.65 -12.97
CA ASP A 112 17.98 4.44 -14.39
C ASP A 112 16.78 4.88 -15.23
N ASP A 113 17.04 5.42 -16.42
CA ASP A 113 15.98 5.82 -17.36
C ASP A 113 15.41 4.65 -18.16
N ALA A 114 16.17 3.59 -18.38
CA ALA A 114 15.76 2.45 -19.20
C ALA A 114 14.41 1.82 -18.81
N PRO A 115 14.05 1.62 -17.52
CA PRO A 115 12.72 1.13 -17.16
C PRO A 115 11.59 2.10 -17.52
N TYR A 116 11.84 3.41 -17.50
CA TYR A 116 10.84 4.41 -17.89
C TYR A 116 10.68 4.48 -19.40
N GLU A 117 11.78 4.36 -20.16
CA GLU A 117 11.74 4.28 -21.62
C GLU A 117 10.97 3.03 -22.09
N GLU A 118 11.18 1.90 -21.42
CA GLU A 118 10.41 0.68 -21.67
C GLU A 118 8.92 0.88 -21.34
N ALA A 119 8.61 1.50 -20.20
CA ALA A 119 7.23 1.81 -19.83
C ALA A 119 6.56 2.73 -20.88
N VAL A 120 7.25 3.76 -21.36
CA VAL A 120 6.77 4.65 -22.43
C VAL A 120 6.50 3.87 -23.71
N ARG A 121 7.41 2.96 -24.10
CA ARG A 121 7.23 2.10 -25.27
C ARG A 121 5.97 1.22 -25.15
N MET A 122 5.78 0.57 -23.98
CA MET A 122 4.62 -0.26 -23.71
C MET A 122 3.32 0.55 -23.74
N LEU A 123 3.31 1.72 -23.08
CA LEU A 123 2.16 2.62 -23.05
C LEU A 123 1.80 3.17 -24.43
N SER A 124 2.79 3.46 -25.26
CA SER A 124 2.58 3.95 -26.62
C SER A 124 1.98 2.88 -27.53
N ALA A 125 2.39 1.63 -27.37
CA ALA A 125 1.96 0.53 -28.22
C ALA A 125 0.57 -0.04 -27.87
N ALA A 126 0.16 0.01 -26.60
CA ALA A 126 -1.10 -0.57 -26.16
C ALA A 126 -2.31 0.26 -26.60
N ALA A 127 -3.35 -0.36 -27.15
CA ALA A 127 -4.58 0.31 -27.51
C ALA A 127 -5.51 0.53 -26.30
N LYS A 128 -5.56 -0.42 -25.37
CA LYS A 128 -6.40 -0.38 -24.17
C LYS A 128 -5.56 -0.42 -22.90
N VAL A 129 -5.28 0.75 -22.34
CA VAL A 129 -4.55 0.91 -21.08
C VAL A 129 -5.52 1.06 -19.93
N VAL A 130 -5.31 0.32 -18.86
CA VAL A 130 -6.08 0.46 -17.59
C VAL A 130 -5.12 0.74 -16.45
N VAL A 131 -5.42 1.78 -15.70
CA VAL A 131 -4.73 2.13 -14.46
C VAL A 131 -5.54 1.65 -13.27
N LYS A 132 -4.91 0.88 -12.39
CA LYS A 132 -5.53 0.43 -11.15
C LYS A 132 -4.76 0.92 -9.93
N THR A 133 -5.41 1.73 -9.10
CA THR A 133 -4.80 2.26 -7.88
C THR A 133 -5.21 1.48 -6.63
N GLY A 134 -4.27 1.37 -5.71
CA GLY A 134 -4.45 0.84 -4.38
C GLY A 134 -4.19 1.86 -3.28
N ASN A 135 -4.15 1.39 -2.04
CA ASN A 135 -3.90 2.24 -0.87
C ASN A 135 -2.58 3.01 -0.95
N GLY A 136 -1.54 2.42 -1.52
CA GLY A 136 -0.23 3.07 -1.69
C GLY A 136 -0.23 4.26 -2.66
N ALA A 137 -1.31 4.46 -3.43
CA ALA A 137 -1.46 5.61 -4.31
C ALA A 137 -2.12 6.84 -3.65
N ARG A 138 -2.53 6.75 -2.37
CA ARG A 138 -3.25 7.84 -1.69
C ARG A 138 -2.47 9.15 -1.56
N GLY A 139 -1.14 9.08 -1.61
CA GLY A 139 -0.27 10.25 -1.60
C GLY A 139 -0.02 10.88 -2.97
N VAL A 140 -0.54 10.28 -4.04
CA VAL A 140 -0.39 10.81 -5.40
C VAL A 140 -1.33 11.97 -5.63
N GLU A 141 -0.81 13.08 -6.13
CA GLU A 141 -1.65 14.25 -6.47
C GLU A 141 -2.62 13.92 -7.60
N THR A 142 -3.89 14.32 -7.43
CA THR A 142 -4.94 14.10 -8.42
C THR A 142 -4.58 14.67 -9.79
N ALA A 143 -3.94 15.84 -9.84
CA ALA A 143 -3.53 16.47 -11.08
C ALA A 143 -2.49 15.64 -11.85
N LEU A 144 -1.49 15.10 -11.14
CA LEU A 144 -0.45 14.25 -11.74
C LEU A 144 -1.04 12.96 -12.30
N LEU A 145 -1.90 12.30 -11.53
CA LEU A 145 -2.55 11.07 -11.99
C LEU A 145 -3.50 11.34 -13.16
N SER A 146 -4.26 12.44 -13.11
CA SER A 146 -5.15 12.84 -14.21
C SER A 146 -4.35 13.09 -15.48
N GLU A 147 -3.22 13.79 -15.41
CA GLU A 147 -2.35 13.98 -16.58
C GLU A 147 -1.84 12.65 -17.13
N PHE A 148 -1.44 11.73 -16.26
CA PHE A 148 -1.03 10.40 -16.70
C PHE A 148 -2.14 9.66 -17.46
N LEU A 149 -3.37 9.69 -16.91
CA LEU A 149 -4.54 9.09 -17.56
C LEU A 149 -4.84 9.72 -18.91
N ASP A 150 -4.74 11.05 -19.01
CA ASP A 150 -4.99 11.77 -20.25
C ASP A 150 -3.94 11.46 -21.31
N ARG A 151 -2.65 11.48 -20.95
CA ARG A 151 -1.57 11.18 -21.87
C ARG A 151 -1.62 9.77 -22.43
N THR A 152 -2.07 8.81 -21.63
CA THR A 152 -2.11 7.39 -22.00
C THR A 152 -3.47 6.94 -22.53
N ASP A 153 -4.46 7.82 -22.53
CA ASP A 153 -5.88 7.51 -22.80
C ASP A 153 -6.40 6.32 -21.98
N ALA A 154 -5.96 6.23 -20.72
CA ALA A 154 -6.25 5.09 -19.87
C ALA A 154 -7.62 5.19 -19.21
N GLY A 155 -8.31 4.04 -19.08
CA GLY A 155 -9.40 3.87 -18.14
C GLY A 155 -8.86 3.74 -16.70
N TYR A 156 -9.56 4.33 -15.74
CA TYR A 156 -9.16 4.32 -14.34
C TYR A 156 -10.07 3.45 -13.49
N VAL A 157 -9.49 2.51 -12.79
CA VAL A 157 -10.16 1.64 -11.84
C VAL A 157 -9.45 1.72 -10.50
N HIS A 158 -10.18 1.69 -9.41
CA HIS A 158 -9.57 1.74 -8.09
C HIS A 158 -10.06 0.62 -7.17
N GLY A 159 -9.27 0.33 -6.17
CA GLY A 159 -9.72 -0.50 -5.06
C GLY A 159 -10.54 0.28 -4.03
N PRO A 160 -11.24 -0.40 -3.10
CA PRO A 160 -12.05 0.28 -2.08
C PRO A 160 -11.25 1.28 -1.22
N SER A 161 -9.97 0.99 -0.96
CA SER A 161 -9.10 1.87 -0.17
C SER A 161 -8.56 3.08 -0.93
N ALA A 162 -8.78 3.17 -2.24
CA ALA A 162 -8.28 4.23 -3.13
C ALA A 162 -9.40 5.12 -3.70
N VAL A 163 -10.59 5.03 -3.13
CA VAL A 163 -11.73 5.89 -3.47
C VAL A 163 -11.36 7.36 -3.25
N GLY A 164 -11.67 8.21 -4.23
CA GLY A 164 -11.51 9.67 -4.13
C GLY A 164 -10.17 10.20 -4.64
N ILE A 165 -9.20 9.38 -5.05
CA ILE A 165 -7.96 9.85 -5.67
C ILE A 165 -8.27 10.54 -7.01
N ILE A 166 -9.11 9.94 -7.84
CA ILE A 166 -9.69 10.57 -9.03
C ILE A 166 -11.18 10.80 -8.73
N PRO A 167 -11.70 12.03 -8.93
CA PRO A 167 -13.11 12.33 -8.71
C PRO A 167 -14.04 11.44 -9.55
N GLY A 168 -15.22 11.11 -8.99
CA GLY A 168 -16.24 10.34 -9.72
C GLY A 168 -16.80 11.05 -10.96
N SER A 169 -16.66 12.38 -11.04
CA SER A 169 -17.02 13.17 -12.21
C SER A 169 -16.01 13.07 -13.37
N ASN A 170 -14.81 12.53 -13.12
CA ASN A 170 -13.84 12.32 -14.17
C ASN A 170 -14.33 11.20 -15.10
N PRO A 171 -14.47 11.46 -16.44
CA PRO A 171 -15.03 10.48 -17.37
C PRO A 171 -14.19 9.21 -17.52
N ARG A 172 -12.94 9.21 -17.07
CA ARG A 172 -12.05 8.03 -17.06
C ARG A 172 -12.24 7.16 -15.84
N ASN A 173 -13.00 7.61 -14.83
CA ASN A 173 -13.22 6.88 -13.60
C ASN A 173 -14.32 5.81 -13.76
N MET A 174 -13.88 4.57 -13.94
CA MET A 174 -14.74 3.38 -14.09
C MET A 174 -15.08 2.72 -12.75
N THR A 175 -14.84 3.42 -11.66
CA THR A 175 -15.17 3.03 -10.29
C THR A 175 -14.35 1.85 -9.73
N VAL A 176 -14.90 1.11 -8.77
CA VAL A 176 -14.23 -0.01 -8.11
C VAL A 176 -14.22 -1.24 -9.00
N GLY A 177 -13.05 -1.86 -9.14
CA GLY A 177 -12.91 -3.15 -9.82
C GLY A 177 -12.41 -4.27 -8.90
N GLY A 178 -12.71 -5.50 -9.25
CA GLY A 178 -12.38 -6.72 -8.51
C GLY A 178 -13.62 -7.50 -8.09
N SER A 179 -13.48 -8.48 -7.18
CA SER A 179 -14.56 -9.40 -6.78
C SER A 179 -15.77 -8.70 -6.13
N LYS A 180 -15.58 -7.52 -5.58
CA LYS A 180 -16.63 -6.64 -5.01
C LYS A 180 -16.79 -5.35 -5.82
N GLY A 181 -16.34 -5.36 -7.06
CA GLY A 181 -16.35 -4.20 -7.93
C GLY A 181 -17.66 -3.99 -8.68
N SER A 182 -17.74 -2.86 -9.35
CA SER A 182 -18.84 -2.53 -10.26
C SER A 182 -18.75 -3.30 -11.57
N ILE A 183 -19.85 -3.38 -12.29
CA ILE A 183 -19.87 -3.96 -13.65
C ILE A 183 -18.89 -3.18 -14.55
N CYS A 184 -18.97 -1.83 -14.52
CA CYS A 184 -18.13 -0.96 -15.33
C CYS A 184 -16.63 -1.19 -15.06
N GLY A 185 -16.20 -1.18 -13.78
CA GLY A 185 -14.81 -1.44 -13.42
C GLY A 185 -14.33 -2.82 -13.87
N ASN A 186 -15.18 -3.84 -13.72
CA ASN A 186 -14.81 -5.22 -14.09
C ASN A 186 -14.76 -5.45 -15.62
N VAL A 187 -15.63 -4.82 -16.38
CA VAL A 187 -15.57 -4.87 -17.86
C VAL A 187 -14.27 -4.25 -18.36
N VAL A 188 -13.93 -3.06 -17.85
CA VAL A 188 -12.69 -2.35 -18.23
C VAL A 188 -11.45 -3.18 -17.85
N MET A 189 -11.44 -3.80 -16.67
CA MET A 189 -10.36 -4.70 -16.25
C MET A 189 -10.21 -5.90 -17.20
N ALA A 190 -11.31 -6.50 -17.61
CA ALA A 190 -11.29 -7.67 -18.49
C ALA A 190 -10.81 -7.35 -19.91
N GLU A 191 -11.03 -6.11 -20.38
CA GLU A 191 -10.65 -5.66 -21.72
C GLU A 191 -9.24 -5.06 -21.82
N ALA A 192 -8.56 -4.84 -20.69
CA ALA A 192 -7.24 -4.24 -20.65
C ALA A 192 -6.20 -5.06 -21.45
N GLU A 193 -5.46 -4.41 -22.34
CA GLU A 193 -4.28 -4.97 -23.00
C GLU A 193 -3.00 -4.73 -22.20
N LEU A 194 -2.91 -3.54 -21.58
CA LEU A 194 -1.84 -3.15 -20.67
C LEU A 194 -2.45 -2.64 -19.36
N VAL A 195 -1.97 -3.18 -18.26
CA VAL A 195 -2.37 -2.76 -16.92
C VAL A 195 -1.24 -1.96 -16.27
N VAL A 196 -1.58 -0.83 -15.67
CA VAL A 196 -0.67 -0.08 -14.80
C VAL A 196 -1.20 -0.15 -13.37
N THR A 197 -0.51 -0.85 -12.48
CA THR A 197 -0.89 -0.89 -11.07
C THR A 197 -0.08 0.14 -10.28
N ILE A 198 -0.74 0.94 -9.44
CA ILE A 198 -0.09 1.98 -8.62
C ILE A 198 -0.44 1.77 -7.16
N GLY A 199 0.55 1.42 -6.35
CA GLY A 199 0.38 1.20 -4.92
C GLY A 199 -0.69 0.16 -4.59
N ALA A 200 -0.89 -0.81 -5.48
CA ALA A 200 -1.86 -1.87 -5.35
C ALA A 200 -1.17 -3.19 -5.06
N ARG A 201 -1.72 -3.97 -4.11
CA ARG A 201 -1.35 -5.36 -3.92
C ARG A 201 -2.32 -6.25 -4.69
N SER A 202 -1.78 -7.27 -5.33
CA SER A 202 -2.52 -8.19 -6.16
C SER A 202 -3.15 -9.30 -5.32
N VAL A 203 -4.06 -8.92 -4.42
CA VAL A 203 -4.83 -9.85 -3.60
C VAL A 203 -6.12 -10.26 -4.29
N CYS A 204 -6.66 -11.41 -3.94
CA CYS A 204 -7.81 -12.03 -4.61
C CYS A 204 -9.03 -11.11 -4.81
N GLN A 205 -9.27 -10.19 -3.87
CA GLN A 205 -10.39 -9.24 -3.98
C GLN A 205 -10.18 -8.15 -5.04
N TRP A 206 -8.95 -7.95 -5.50
CA TRP A 206 -8.58 -6.87 -6.41
C TRP A 206 -8.50 -7.31 -7.85
N ASP A 207 -8.07 -8.54 -8.08
CA ASP A 207 -7.90 -9.13 -9.40
C ASP A 207 -8.84 -10.30 -9.66
N SER A 208 -9.88 -10.44 -8.81
CA SER A 208 -10.85 -11.54 -8.89
C SER A 208 -10.18 -12.93 -8.89
N SER A 209 -9.20 -13.12 -7.99
CA SER A 209 -8.42 -14.36 -7.85
C SER A 209 -7.63 -14.69 -9.12
N GLY A 210 -7.01 -13.70 -9.75
CA GLY A 210 -6.19 -13.84 -10.95
C GLY A 210 -6.98 -13.94 -12.26
N THR A 211 -8.29 -13.71 -12.23
CA THR A 211 -9.14 -13.84 -13.42
C THR A 211 -9.49 -12.50 -14.09
N ALA A 212 -9.16 -11.38 -13.46
CA ALA A 212 -9.60 -10.05 -13.91
C ALA A 212 -8.94 -9.57 -15.20
N TRP A 213 -7.69 -9.95 -15.43
CA TRP A 213 -6.84 -9.41 -16.50
C TRP A 213 -6.69 -10.37 -17.66
N LYS A 214 -7.80 -10.90 -18.19
CA LYS A 214 -7.80 -11.99 -19.19
C LYS A 214 -7.07 -11.64 -20.47
N ASN A 215 -7.16 -10.38 -20.93
CA ASN A 215 -6.57 -9.92 -22.18
C ASN A 215 -5.26 -9.17 -21.99
N ALA A 216 -4.82 -8.94 -20.75
CA ALA A 216 -3.60 -8.21 -20.47
C ALA A 216 -2.36 -8.98 -20.93
N ARG A 217 -1.58 -8.36 -21.79
CA ARG A 217 -0.32 -8.92 -22.33
C ARG A 217 0.86 -8.63 -21.42
N SER A 218 0.81 -7.51 -20.69
CA SER A 218 1.85 -7.07 -19.78
C SER A 218 1.30 -6.11 -18.73
N ILE A 219 2.09 -5.94 -17.67
CA ILE A 219 1.75 -5.09 -16.53
C ILE A 219 2.94 -4.17 -16.25
N ILE A 220 2.67 -2.91 -15.97
CA ILE A 220 3.61 -1.99 -15.33
C ILE A 220 3.19 -1.86 -13.88
N ALA A 221 4.08 -2.22 -12.95
CA ALA A 221 3.75 -2.19 -11.53
C ALA A 221 4.57 -1.13 -10.80
N ILE A 222 3.91 -0.08 -10.31
CA ILE A 222 4.48 0.96 -9.47
C ILE A 222 4.15 0.61 -8.02
N ASN A 223 5.15 0.18 -7.25
CA ASN A 223 4.96 -0.19 -5.86
C ASN A 223 6.24 0.02 -5.06
N ALA A 224 6.10 0.44 -3.80
CA ALA A 224 7.24 0.56 -2.89
C ALA A 224 7.74 -0.81 -2.40
N ASP A 225 6.89 -1.84 -2.40
CA ASP A 225 7.26 -3.21 -2.04
C ASP A 225 7.63 -4.00 -3.30
N PRO A 226 8.88 -4.49 -3.42
CA PRO A 226 9.31 -5.29 -4.56
C PRO A 226 8.50 -6.57 -4.77
N LEU A 227 8.00 -7.20 -3.68
CA LEU A 227 7.20 -8.42 -3.78
C LEU A 227 5.86 -8.14 -4.46
N ASP A 228 5.22 -7.03 -4.11
CA ASP A 228 3.97 -6.63 -4.74
C ASP A 228 4.20 -6.09 -6.17
N ALA A 229 5.36 -5.50 -6.44
CA ALA A 229 5.72 -5.01 -7.77
C ALA A 229 5.99 -6.15 -8.77
N THR A 230 6.34 -7.35 -8.31
CA THR A 230 6.68 -8.50 -9.17
C THR A 230 5.67 -9.65 -9.10
N HIS A 231 4.49 -9.39 -8.57
CA HIS A 231 3.47 -10.41 -8.32
C HIS A 231 3.01 -11.14 -9.60
N TYR A 232 2.83 -10.42 -10.70
CA TYR A 232 2.40 -11.01 -11.95
C TYR A 232 3.57 -11.37 -12.86
N ASN A 233 3.43 -12.43 -13.62
CA ASN A 233 4.31 -12.71 -14.74
C ASN A 233 4.20 -11.59 -15.81
N ARG A 234 5.25 -11.37 -16.57
CA ARG A 234 5.31 -10.32 -17.62
C ARG A 234 5.09 -8.91 -17.06
N THR A 235 5.67 -8.63 -15.91
CA THR A 235 5.60 -7.32 -15.26
C THR A 235 6.89 -6.54 -15.46
N LEU A 236 6.75 -5.26 -15.79
CA LEU A 236 7.80 -4.25 -15.67
C LEU A 236 7.66 -3.60 -14.28
N PRO A 237 8.52 -3.93 -13.31
CA PRO A 237 8.45 -3.34 -11.98
C PRO A 237 9.14 -1.98 -11.96
N LEU A 238 8.44 -0.96 -11.46
CA LEU A 238 8.97 0.35 -11.12
C LEU A 238 8.90 0.49 -9.60
N VAL A 239 9.93 -0.01 -8.92
CA VAL A 239 9.95 -0.10 -7.46
C VAL A 239 10.27 1.26 -6.86
N GLY A 240 9.34 1.81 -6.07
CA GLY A 240 9.53 3.09 -5.39
C GLY A 240 8.24 3.71 -4.88
N ASP A 241 8.38 4.94 -4.38
CA ASP A 241 7.26 5.78 -3.99
C ASP A 241 6.36 6.09 -5.18
N ALA A 242 5.07 5.92 -5.03
CA ALA A 242 4.11 6.05 -6.13
C ALA A 242 4.16 7.43 -6.80
N SER A 243 4.28 8.51 -6.01
CA SER A 243 4.36 9.88 -6.53
C SER A 243 5.67 10.11 -7.27
N ALA A 244 6.80 9.74 -6.68
CA ALA A 244 8.12 9.95 -7.27
C ALA A 244 8.30 9.17 -8.58
N VAL A 245 7.84 7.93 -8.62
CA VAL A 245 7.87 7.11 -9.84
C VAL A 245 6.95 7.68 -10.92
N LEU A 246 5.73 8.08 -10.54
CA LEU A 246 4.77 8.62 -11.48
C LEU A 246 5.21 9.97 -12.04
N GLU A 247 5.82 10.85 -11.23
CA GLU A 247 6.44 12.11 -11.67
C GLU A 247 7.47 11.86 -12.78
N ARG A 248 8.38 10.90 -12.59
CA ARG A 248 9.37 10.55 -13.60
C ARG A 248 8.76 9.93 -14.85
N LEU A 249 7.75 9.06 -14.68
CA LEU A 249 7.08 8.42 -15.82
C LEU A 249 6.31 9.45 -16.67
N VAL A 250 5.60 10.39 -16.03
CA VAL A 250 4.92 11.49 -16.74
C VAL A 250 5.93 12.40 -17.45
N ALA A 251 7.07 12.70 -16.83
CA ALA A 251 8.14 13.45 -17.45
C ALA A 251 8.69 12.71 -18.70
N ALA A 252 8.87 11.40 -18.62
CA ALA A 252 9.29 10.58 -19.74
C ALA A 252 8.26 10.56 -20.90
N LEU A 253 6.95 10.45 -20.55
CA LEU A 253 5.86 10.56 -21.53
C LEU A 253 5.83 11.93 -22.23
N ARG A 254 6.03 13.03 -21.48
CA ARG A 254 6.13 14.38 -22.03
C ARG A 254 7.31 14.49 -23.01
N LYS A 255 8.49 14.01 -22.62
CA LYS A 255 9.70 14.00 -23.43
C LYS A 255 9.51 13.21 -24.73
N ALA A 256 8.80 12.10 -24.67
CA ALA A 256 8.48 11.26 -25.84
C ALA A 256 7.31 11.79 -26.70
N GLY A 257 6.66 12.89 -26.30
CA GLY A 257 5.53 13.46 -27.01
C GLY A 257 4.26 12.60 -26.98
N VAL A 258 4.14 11.70 -26.00
CA VAL A 258 2.96 10.84 -25.88
C VAL A 258 1.78 11.65 -25.33
N ASP A 259 0.73 11.77 -26.13
CA ASP A 259 -0.55 12.42 -25.77
C ASP A 259 -1.71 11.76 -26.53
N LYS A 260 -2.04 10.54 -26.15
CA LYS A 260 -3.10 9.75 -26.82
C LYS A 260 -4.49 10.33 -26.59
N GLY A 261 -4.71 10.97 -25.44
CA GLY A 261 -5.98 11.60 -25.11
C GLY A 261 -6.30 12.81 -25.99
N SER A 262 -5.30 13.49 -26.55
CA SER A 262 -5.53 14.59 -27.49
C SER A 262 -6.08 14.12 -28.83
N MET A 263 -5.72 12.90 -29.24
CA MET A 263 -6.21 12.29 -30.48
C MET A 263 -7.68 11.85 -30.39
N HIS A 264 -8.21 11.68 -29.18
CA HIS A 264 -9.57 11.21 -28.92
C HIS A 264 -10.51 12.29 -28.37
N ARG A 265 -10.06 13.55 -28.22
CA ARG A 265 -10.93 14.65 -27.71
C ARG A 265 -12.14 14.93 -28.60
N SER A 266 -12.12 14.51 -29.82
CA SER A 266 -13.21 14.62 -30.80
C SER A 266 -14.00 13.33 -31.03
N ALA A 267 -13.60 12.21 -30.42
CA ALA A 267 -14.30 10.94 -30.48
C ALA A 267 -14.41 10.32 -29.09
N PRO A 268 -15.52 9.62 -28.75
CA PRO A 268 -15.60 8.90 -27.49
C PRO A 268 -14.44 7.89 -27.41
N THR A 269 -13.78 7.84 -26.24
CA THR A 269 -12.72 6.85 -26.01
C THR A 269 -13.27 5.44 -26.22
N PRO A 270 -12.41 4.44 -26.54
CA PRO A 270 -12.85 3.05 -26.71
C PRO A 270 -13.68 2.50 -25.55
N TRP A 271 -13.55 3.13 -24.36
CA TRP A 271 -14.26 2.76 -23.13
C TRP A 271 -15.72 3.25 -23.07
N PHE A 272 -16.12 4.22 -23.89
CA PHE A 272 -17.44 4.88 -23.81
C PHE A 272 -18.40 4.48 -24.95
N LYS A 273 -18.03 3.51 -25.76
CA LYS A 273 -18.88 3.04 -26.88
C LYS A 273 -19.88 1.94 -26.48
N GLN A 274 -20.20 1.80 -25.21
CA GLN A 274 -21.23 0.84 -24.76
C GLN A 274 -22.33 1.53 -24.01
#